data_52d789bb8d4aeb031202a503523ab33a
#
_entry.id   52d789bb8d4aeb031202a503523ab33a
#
_cell.length_a   1.000
_cell.length_b   1.000
_cell.length_c   1.000
_cell.angle_alpha   90.00
_cell.angle_beta   90.00
_cell.angle_gamma   90.00
#
_symmetry.space_group_name_H-M   'P 1'
#
loop_
_entity.id
_entity.type
_entity.pdbx_description
1 polymer ?
#
loop_
_entity_poly.entity_id
_entity_poly.type
_entity_poly.pdbx_seq_one_letter_code
_entity_poly.pdbx_strand_id
1 'polypeptide(L)'
;PICIARAIPPKRGENGRISFRFEKQRVPKPKYDEFGIADFRELDLIVPIKKGEVIADITPPTPGEPGLNIFGRAIKPEPGTMPNITVGKNTLMTADGKNIVSACNGHIIYGTGCFNVEDTVTVKSDLDISVGNITFNGDVVIKGNVMEGFSIKAGRSVRIEGTAFSASINAGGNIIINGGAINSQIDCEGDVSIGFCENTTIKAKGKVESAQFAFCDVFCYGELIAKGRTGVITGGKLTCMKNVTAGIIGSEKYT
;
A
#
# COMPACT_ATOMS: atom_id res chain seq x y z
N PRO A 1 70.45 -6.59 -15.04
CA PRO A 1 69.91 -5.24 -14.97
C PRO A 1 69.62 -4.90 -13.51
N ILE A 2 70.19 -3.74 -13.07
CA ILE A 2 69.99 -3.23 -11.70
C ILE A 2 68.82 -2.24 -11.78
N CYS A 3 67.73 -2.45 -10.97
CA CYS A 3 66.58 -1.52 -10.85
C CYS A 3 67.05 -0.32 -10.03
N ILE A 4 67.16 0.88 -10.64
CA ILE A 4 67.68 2.09 -10.00
C ILE A 4 66.55 2.91 -9.39
N ALA A 5 65.30 2.84 -9.93
CA ALA A 5 64.11 3.52 -9.43
C ALA A 5 62.85 2.76 -9.84
N ARG A 6 61.85 2.79 -9.01
CA ARG A 6 60.56 2.16 -9.26
C ARG A 6 59.41 3.15 -8.97
N ALA A 7 58.54 3.34 -9.96
CA ALA A 7 57.33 4.11 -9.75
C ALA A 7 56.28 3.29 -8.94
N ILE A 8 55.50 3.95 -8.13
CA ILE A 8 54.36 3.39 -7.44
C ILE A 8 53.13 3.91 -8.17
N PRO A 9 52.35 3.06 -8.85
CA PRO A 9 51.14 3.52 -9.54
C PRO A 9 50.09 4.01 -8.53
N PRO A 10 49.32 5.02 -8.89
CA PRO A 10 48.19 5.47 -8.05
C PRO A 10 47.13 4.37 -7.99
N LYS A 11 46.47 4.24 -6.85
CA LYS A 11 45.31 3.36 -6.71
C LYS A 11 44.02 4.19 -6.89
N ARG A 12 43.19 3.77 -7.81
CA ARG A 12 41.90 4.38 -8.05
C ARG A 12 41.02 4.30 -6.80
N GLY A 13 40.25 5.34 -6.54
CA GLY A 13 39.24 5.34 -5.48
C GLY A 13 38.10 4.35 -5.77
N GLU A 14 37.52 3.82 -4.72
CA GLU A 14 36.32 2.98 -4.81
C GLU A 14 35.09 3.84 -5.12
N ASN A 15 34.24 3.34 -6.00
CA ASN A 15 32.96 3.98 -6.29
C ASN A 15 32.03 3.91 -5.07
N GLY A 16 31.25 4.95 -4.87
CA GLY A 16 30.18 4.95 -3.87
C GLY A 16 29.14 3.86 -4.15
N ARG A 17 28.45 3.43 -3.09
CA ARG A 17 27.45 2.34 -3.14
C ARG A 17 26.15 2.77 -2.47
N ILE A 18 25.05 2.14 -2.89
CA ILE A 18 23.75 2.25 -2.23
C ILE A 18 23.37 0.88 -1.68
N SER A 19 23.05 0.84 -0.40
CA SER A 19 22.53 -0.34 0.27
C SER A 19 21.06 -0.09 0.66
N PHE A 20 20.15 -0.87 0.12
CA PHE A 20 18.72 -0.75 0.43
C PHE A 20 18.37 -1.54 1.67
N ARG A 21 17.52 -0.98 2.53
CA ARG A 21 17.01 -1.65 3.74
C ARG A 21 15.73 -2.44 3.47
N PHE A 22 15.34 -2.63 2.22
CA PHE A 22 14.20 -3.44 1.80
C PHE A 22 14.58 -4.33 0.61
N GLU A 23 13.82 -5.39 0.41
CA GLU A 23 13.98 -6.26 -0.76
C GLU A 23 13.41 -5.57 -2.01
N LYS A 24 14.24 -5.35 -3.04
CA LYS A 24 13.86 -4.67 -4.29
C LYS A 24 12.81 -5.43 -5.11
N GLN A 25 12.81 -6.74 -5.02
CA GLN A 25 11.83 -7.62 -5.66
C GLN A 25 11.32 -8.59 -4.61
N ARG A 26 10.09 -8.39 -4.18
CA ARG A 26 9.41 -9.39 -3.36
C ARG A 26 8.78 -10.43 -4.28
N VAL A 27 9.24 -11.64 -4.17
CA VAL A 27 8.55 -12.81 -4.72
C VAL A 27 7.41 -13.11 -3.74
N PRO A 28 6.15 -13.21 -4.21
CA PRO A 28 5.03 -13.62 -3.37
C PRO A 28 5.39 -14.91 -2.62
N LYS A 29 5.44 -14.85 -1.31
CA LYS A 29 5.69 -16.02 -0.47
C LYS A 29 4.47 -16.24 0.39
N PRO A 30 3.74 -17.35 0.22
CA PRO A 30 2.62 -17.67 1.08
C PRO A 30 3.11 -17.86 2.52
N LYS A 31 2.30 -17.44 3.48
CA LYS A 31 2.53 -17.79 4.88
C LYS A 31 2.13 -19.24 5.11
N TYR A 32 2.88 -19.93 5.95
CA TYR A 32 2.57 -21.28 6.38
C TYR A 32 1.98 -21.23 7.78
N ASP A 33 0.91 -21.97 8.00
CA ASP A 33 0.33 -22.15 9.33
C ASP A 33 1.16 -23.10 10.19
N GLU A 34 0.71 -23.33 11.45
CA GLU A 34 1.36 -24.26 12.41
C GLU A 34 1.41 -25.71 11.90
N PHE A 35 0.58 -26.07 10.92
CA PHE A 35 0.51 -27.41 10.31
C PHE A 35 1.28 -27.49 8.99
N GLY A 36 1.93 -26.40 8.55
CA GLY A 36 2.69 -26.35 7.30
C GLY A 36 1.82 -26.17 6.05
N ILE A 37 0.55 -25.76 6.19
CA ILE A 37 -0.35 -25.46 5.07
C ILE A 37 -0.08 -24.04 4.60
N ALA A 38 0.16 -23.88 3.28
CA ALA A 38 0.42 -22.57 2.68
C ALA A 38 -0.87 -21.76 2.54
N ASP A 39 -0.92 -20.56 3.14
CA ASP A 39 -1.98 -19.59 2.88
C ASP A 39 -1.54 -18.63 1.78
N PHE A 40 -2.03 -18.86 0.56
CA PHE A 40 -1.75 -18.02 -0.61
C PHE A 40 -2.49 -16.67 -0.60
N ARG A 41 -3.30 -16.38 0.41
CA ARG A 41 -3.92 -15.07 0.60
C ARG A 41 -3.03 -14.09 1.35
N GLU A 42 -2.02 -14.56 2.04
CA GLU A 42 -1.07 -13.74 2.80
C GLU A 42 0.28 -13.66 2.05
N LEU A 43 0.39 -12.74 1.07
CA LEU A 43 1.54 -12.64 0.17
C LEU A 43 2.58 -11.59 0.56
N ASP A 44 2.30 -10.72 1.52
CA ASP A 44 3.23 -9.69 2.04
C ASP A 44 3.86 -8.80 0.94
N LEU A 45 3.09 -8.46 -0.10
CA LEU A 45 3.59 -7.69 -1.25
C LEU A 45 3.84 -6.20 -0.95
N ILE A 46 3.20 -5.68 0.09
CA ILE A 46 3.31 -4.27 0.48
C ILE A 46 4.47 -4.12 1.45
N VAL A 47 5.41 -3.20 1.16
CA VAL A 47 6.52 -2.83 2.05
C VAL A 47 6.13 -1.57 2.80
N PRO A 48 5.55 -1.66 4.00
CA PRO A 48 5.19 -0.47 4.76
C PRO A 48 6.44 0.25 5.23
N ILE A 49 6.38 1.57 5.28
CA ILE A 49 7.43 2.43 5.81
C ILE A 49 6.83 3.60 6.59
N LYS A 50 7.51 4.00 7.67
CA LYS A 50 7.10 5.14 8.48
C LYS A 50 7.87 6.40 8.08
N LYS A 51 7.27 7.56 8.33
CA LYS A 51 7.95 8.85 8.16
C LYS A 51 9.26 8.89 8.97
N GLY A 52 10.34 9.31 8.30
CA GLY A 52 11.68 9.38 8.88
C GLY A 52 12.46 8.06 8.87
N GLU A 53 11.85 6.95 8.50
CA GLU A 53 12.51 5.66 8.41
C GLU A 53 13.47 5.62 7.21
N VAL A 54 14.64 4.97 7.41
CA VAL A 54 15.69 4.90 6.40
C VAL A 54 15.34 3.86 5.33
N ILE A 55 15.32 4.30 4.08
CA ILE A 55 15.07 3.48 2.89
C ILE A 55 16.38 2.89 2.35
N ALA A 56 17.42 3.72 2.31
CA ALA A 56 18.72 3.33 1.78
C ALA A 56 19.86 4.07 2.45
N ASP A 57 20.99 3.38 2.60
CA ASP A 57 22.25 3.93 3.06
C ASP A 57 23.15 4.21 1.85
N ILE A 58 23.82 5.36 1.84
CA ILE A 58 24.74 5.80 0.80
C ILE A 58 26.17 5.79 1.36
N THR A 59 27.01 4.97 0.78
CA THR A 59 28.44 4.99 1.05
C THR A 59 29.10 5.90 0.02
N PRO A 60 29.75 7.00 0.43
CA PRO A 60 30.43 7.90 -0.49
C PRO A 60 31.63 7.23 -1.17
N PRO A 61 32.05 7.70 -2.37
CA PRO A 61 33.24 7.23 -3.02
C PRO A 61 34.49 7.64 -2.25
N THR A 62 35.58 6.89 -2.43
CA THR A 62 36.88 7.23 -1.84
C THR A 62 37.73 8.04 -2.83
N PRO A 63 38.65 8.91 -2.36
CA PRO A 63 39.49 9.73 -3.21
C PRO A 63 40.61 8.92 -3.93
N GLY A 64 40.88 7.67 -3.49
CA GLY A 64 41.99 6.88 -3.94
C GLY A 64 43.31 7.21 -3.21
N GLU A 65 44.38 6.46 -3.54
CA GLU A 65 45.70 6.63 -2.97
C GLU A 65 46.64 7.20 -4.04
N PRO A 66 47.39 8.28 -3.73
CA PRO A 66 48.35 8.85 -4.69
C PRO A 66 49.51 7.89 -4.96
N GLY A 67 49.95 7.83 -6.18
CA GLY A 67 51.19 7.14 -6.58
C GLY A 67 52.41 8.05 -6.52
N LEU A 68 53.57 7.50 -6.79
CA LEU A 68 54.82 8.22 -6.94
C LEU A 68 55.49 7.88 -8.28
N ASN A 69 55.94 8.89 -9.03
CA ASN A 69 56.77 8.64 -10.22
C ASN A 69 58.21 8.35 -9.80
N ILE A 70 59.07 8.00 -10.77
CA ILE A 70 60.47 7.68 -10.52
C ILE A 70 61.30 8.86 -9.97
N PHE A 71 60.76 10.07 -10.03
CA PHE A 71 61.38 11.29 -9.47
C PHE A 71 60.84 11.66 -8.11
N GLY A 72 60.01 10.79 -7.45
CA GLY A 72 59.43 11.06 -6.16
C GLY A 72 58.21 12.05 -6.18
N ARG A 73 57.73 12.42 -7.36
CA ARG A 73 56.56 13.32 -7.46
C ARG A 73 55.27 12.52 -7.37
N ALA A 74 54.32 13.04 -6.61
CA ALA A 74 53.02 12.43 -6.45
C ALA A 74 52.22 12.38 -7.77
N ILE A 75 51.61 11.23 -8.06
CA ILE A 75 50.70 11.01 -9.17
C ILE A 75 49.30 10.98 -8.56
N LYS A 76 48.42 11.91 -8.99
CA LYS A 76 47.06 12.02 -8.51
C LYS A 76 46.23 10.79 -8.90
N PRO A 77 45.53 10.14 -7.97
CA PRO A 77 44.64 9.01 -8.28
C PRO A 77 43.37 9.51 -8.97
N GLU A 78 42.67 8.63 -9.68
CA GLU A 78 41.32 8.86 -10.13
C GLU A 78 40.38 8.63 -8.92
N PRO A 79 39.53 9.60 -8.52
CA PRO A 79 38.56 9.39 -7.45
C PRO A 79 37.47 8.43 -7.92
N GLY A 80 36.84 7.76 -6.97
CA GLY A 80 35.62 7.01 -7.21
C GLY A 80 34.45 7.93 -7.61
N THR A 81 33.46 7.40 -8.25
CA THR A 81 32.26 8.11 -8.70
C THR A 81 31.10 7.93 -7.70
N MET A 82 30.28 8.98 -7.49
CA MET A 82 29.05 8.86 -6.73
C MET A 82 28.06 7.94 -7.47
N PRO A 83 27.30 7.10 -6.73
CA PRO A 83 26.25 6.32 -7.35
C PRO A 83 25.16 7.24 -7.91
N ASN A 84 24.63 6.91 -9.08
CA ASN A 84 23.52 7.67 -9.66
C ASN A 84 22.24 7.33 -8.88
N ILE A 85 21.76 8.30 -8.09
CA ILE A 85 20.57 8.16 -7.24
C ILE A 85 19.57 9.21 -7.65
N THR A 86 18.38 8.77 -8.02
CA THR A 86 17.23 9.65 -8.17
C THR A 86 16.37 9.55 -6.92
N VAL A 87 16.28 10.65 -6.17
CA VAL A 87 15.37 10.80 -5.03
C VAL A 87 13.95 10.88 -5.60
N GLY A 88 13.11 9.92 -5.25
CA GLY A 88 11.75 9.82 -5.77
C GLY A 88 10.72 10.62 -4.94
N LYS A 89 9.45 10.45 -5.28
CA LYS A 89 8.33 11.12 -4.59
C LYS A 89 8.30 10.70 -3.10
N ASN A 90 8.09 11.67 -2.22
CA ASN A 90 8.00 11.47 -0.77
C ASN A 90 9.24 10.80 -0.14
N THR A 91 10.42 11.01 -0.74
CA THR A 91 11.69 10.59 -0.19
C THR A 91 12.61 11.80 -0.04
N LEU A 92 13.46 11.80 0.96
CA LEU A 92 14.38 12.89 1.28
C LEU A 92 15.78 12.33 1.51
N MET A 93 16.79 13.03 1.02
CA MET A 93 18.18 12.78 1.41
C MET A 93 18.46 13.51 2.71
N THR A 94 19.13 12.82 3.64
CA THR A 94 19.58 13.43 4.90
C THR A 94 20.61 14.53 4.64
N ALA A 95 20.74 15.50 5.55
CA ALA A 95 21.65 16.64 5.38
C ALA A 95 23.12 16.23 5.25
N ASP A 96 23.52 15.09 5.79
CA ASP A 96 24.85 14.51 5.68
C ASP A 96 25.07 13.72 4.38
N GLY A 97 24.03 13.59 3.54
CA GLY A 97 24.06 12.86 2.26
C GLY A 97 24.26 11.35 2.39
N LYS A 98 24.14 10.78 3.60
CA LYS A 98 24.45 9.37 3.84
C LYS A 98 23.23 8.46 3.81
N ASN A 99 22.03 9.02 3.96
CA ASN A 99 20.80 8.23 4.02
C ASN A 99 19.71 8.84 3.14
N ILE A 100 18.82 7.98 2.66
CA ILE A 100 17.55 8.39 2.09
C ILE A 100 16.46 7.90 3.02
N VAL A 101 15.58 8.82 3.42
CA VAL A 101 14.50 8.58 4.38
C VAL A 101 13.15 8.85 3.78
N SER A 102 12.11 8.23 4.33
CA SER A 102 10.73 8.51 3.94
C SER A 102 10.26 9.86 4.50
N ALA A 103 9.61 10.67 3.66
CA ALA A 103 9.00 11.93 4.06
C ALA A 103 7.60 11.76 4.69
N CYS A 104 6.93 10.62 4.48
CA CYS A 104 5.59 10.31 4.98
C CYS A 104 5.47 8.85 5.39
N ASN A 105 4.37 8.50 6.07
CA ASN A 105 3.99 7.10 6.24
C ASN A 105 3.43 6.58 4.91
N GLY A 106 3.78 5.36 4.52
CA GLY A 106 3.33 4.82 3.25
C GLY A 106 3.90 3.43 2.98
N HIS A 107 4.06 3.12 1.71
CA HIS A 107 4.75 1.93 1.23
C HIS A 107 5.74 2.30 0.13
N ILE A 108 6.79 1.49 0.02
CA ILE A 108 7.86 1.72 -0.95
C ILE A 108 7.46 1.11 -2.29
N ILE A 109 7.50 1.93 -3.35
CA ILE A 109 7.41 1.48 -4.74
C ILE A 109 8.78 1.66 -5.38
N TYR A 110 9.38 0.55 -5.82
CA TYR A 110 10.64 0.56 -6.56
C TYR A 110 10.36 0.47 -8.06
N GLY A 111 10.84 1.47 -8.81
CA GLY A 111 10.76 1.54 -10.27
C GLY A 111 12.14 1.61 -10.90
N THR A 112 12.23 1.92 -12.19
CA THR A 112 13.46 2.02 -12.97
C THR A 112 14.44 3.05 -12.37
N GLY A 113 15.27 2.60 -11.41
CA GLY A 113 16.34 3.40 -10.81
C GLY A 113 15.93 4.43 -9.77
N CYS A 114 14.63 4.53 -9.43
CA CYS A 114 14.15 5.38 -8.37
C CYS A 114 13.19 4.61 -7.44
N PHE A 115 13.02 5.11 -6.24
CA PHE A 115 12.02 4.59 -5.30
C PHE A 115 11.16 5.76 -4.82
N ASN A 116 9.86 5.49 -4.78
CA ASN A 116 8.85 6.42 -4.27
C ASN A 116 8.26 5.86 -2.99
N VAL A 117 7.75 6.73 -2.15
CA VAL A 117 6.87 6.34 -1.05
C VAL A 117 5.48 6.86 -1.38
N GLU A 118 4.51 5.96 -1.39
CA GLU A 118 3.10 6.31 -1.61
C GLU A 118 2.29 6.00 -0.36
N ASP A 119 1.38 6.89 -0.02
CA ASP A 119 0.45 6.76 1.11
C ASP A 119 -0.86 6.08 0.73
N THR A 120 -0.95 5.61 -0.52
CA THR A 120 -2.10 4.92 -1.10
C THR A 120 -1.65 3.65 -1.82
N VAL A 121 -2.21 2.52 -1.45
CA VAL A 121 -2.03 1.26 -2.18
C VAL A 121 -3.08 1.18 -3.29
N THR A 122 -2.64 1.02 -4.53
CA THR A 122 -3.53 0.88 -5.69
C THR A 122 -3.34 -0.48 -6.35
N VAL A 123 -4.39 -1.31 -6.32
CA VAL A 123 -4.50 -2.54 -7.09
C VAL A 123 -5.21 -2.23 -8.40
N LYS A 124 -4.54 -2.48 -9.53
CA LYS A 124 -5.06 -2.14 -10.87
C LYS A 124 -6.01 -3.18 -11.47
N SER A 125 -6.10 -4.34 -10.85
CA SER A 125 -6.94 -5.49 -11.21
C SER A 125 -7.90 -5.83 -10.08
N ASP A 126 -8.50 -7.01 -10.16
CA ASP A 126 -9.24 -7.60 -9.06
C ASP A 126 -8.31 -7.94 -7.88
N LEU A 127 -8.86 -7.92 -6.68
CA LEU A 127 -8.21 -8.45 -5.49
C LEU A 127 -8.51 -9.95 -5.41
N ASP A 128 -7.54 -10.74 -5.77
CA ASP A 128 -7.61 -12.20 -5.86
C ASP A 128 -6.33 -12.86 -5.31
N ILE A 129 -6.15 -14.15 -5.59
CA ILE A 129 -4.99 -14.93 -5.14
C ILE A 129 -3.64 -14.38 -5.64
N SER A 130 -3.61 -13.57 -6.71
CA SER A 130 -2.38 -12.97 -7.23
C SER A 130 -1.91 -11.77 -6.41
N VAL A 131 -2.82 -11.11 -5.69
CA VAL A 131 -2.56 -9.94 -4.85
C VAL A 131 -2.59 -10.30 -3.37
N GLY A 132 -3.53 -11.17 -2.98
CA GLY A 132 -3.74 -11.59 -1.59
C GLY A 132 -4.47 -10.55 -0.74
N ASN A 133 -4.52 -10.81 0.56
CA ASN A 133 -5.11 -9.90 1.53
C ASN A 133 -4.29 -8.60 1.64
N ILE A 134 -4.97 -7.49 1.87
CA ILE A 134 -4.31 -6.19 2.04
C ILE A 134 -4.47 -5.70 3.47
N THR A 135 -3.34 -5.44 4.13
CA THR A 135 -3.29 -4.70 5.40
C THR A 135 -2.37 -3.50 5.23
N PHE A 136 -2.92 -2.29 5.31
CA PHE A 136 -2.16 -1.07 5.08
C PHE A 136 -2.68 0.11 5.92
N ASN A 137 -1.79 0.89 6.51
CA ASN A 137 -2.17 2.03 7.38
C ASN A 137 -2.60 3.30 6.64
N GLY A 138 -2.62 3.30 5.31
CA GLY A 138 -3.07 4.41 4.45
C GLY A 138 -4.39 4.10 3.74
N ASP A 139 -4.56 4.72 2.57
CA ASP A 139 -5.70 4.49 1.71
C ASP A 139 -5.48 3.27 0.80
N VAL A 140 -6.55 2.55 0.52
CA VAL A 140 -6.54 1.39 -0.39
C VAL A 140 -7.52 1.63 -1.53
N VAL A 141 -7.06 1.48 -2.77
CA VAL A 141 -7.87 1.61 -3.98
C VAL A 141 -7.79 0.33 -4.79
N ILE A 142 -8.93 -0.30 -5.03
CA ILE A 142 -9.08 -1.47 -5.90
C ILE A 142 -9.81 -1.03 -7.17
N LYS A 143 -9.16 -1.16 -8.34
CA LYS A 143 -9.75 -0.79 -9.63
C LYS A 143 -10.72 -1.84 -10.18
N GLY A 144 -10.62 -3.06 -9.70
CA GLY A 144 -11.49 -4.18 -10.04
C GLY A 144 -12.43 -4.57 -8.90
N ASN A 145 -12.72 -5.85 -8.82
CA ASN A 145 -13.55 -6.47 -7.80
C ASN A 145 -12.71 -6.97 -6.62
N VAL A 146 -13.37 -7.22 -5.50
CA VAL A 146 -12.80 -8.01 -4.39
C VAL A 146 -13.43 -9.38 -4.44
N MET A 147 -12.60 -10.40 -4.66
CA MET A 147 -13.06 -11.76 -4.84
C MET A 147 -13.34 -12.44 -3.50
N GLU A 148 -14.06 -13.56 -3.55
CA GLU A 148 -14.49 -14.31 -2.39
C GLU A 148 -13.34 -14.76 -1.47
N GLY A 149 -13.51 -14.53 -0.17
CA GLY A 149 -12.56 -14.96 0.87
C GLY A 149 -11.38 -14.03 1.07
N PHE A 150 -11.30 -12.90 0.33
CA PHE A 150 -10.26 -11.90 0.53
C PHE A 150 -10.67 -10.81 1.51
N SER A 151 -9.64 -10.20 2.13
CA SER A 151 -9.83 -9.16 3.13
C SER A 151 -9.01 -7.91 2.87
N ILE A 152 -9.58 -6.76 3.23
CA ILE A 152 -8.92 -5.46 3.20
C ILE A 152 -8.99 -4.85 4.59
N LYS A 153 -7.82 -4.45 5.13
CA LYS A 153 -7.71 -3.66 6.35
C LYS A 153 -6.93 -2.39 6.04
N ALA A 154 -7.62 -1.27 5.99
CA ALA A 154 -7.05 0.04 5.73
C ALA A 154 -7.07 0.92 6.99
N GLY A 155 -5.98 1.60 7.29
CA GLY A 155 -5.94 2.59 8.39
C GLY A 155 -6.71 3.87 8.07
N ARG A 156 -6.92 4.17 6.77
CA ARG A 156 -7.72 5.30 6.28
C ARG A 156 -8.89 4.77 5.43
N SER A 157 -9.06 5.26 4.23
CA SER A 157 -10.24 4.96 3.42
C SER A 157 -10.00 3.81 2.44
N VAL A 158 -11.08 3.13 2.08
CA VAL A 158 -11.11 2.09 1.05
C VAL A 158 -12.00 2.55 -0.10
N ARG A 159 -11.51 2.43 -1.33
CA ARG A 159 -12.29 2.63 -2.55
C ARG A 159 -12.20 1.39 -3.42
N ILE A 160 -13.35 0.84 -3.81
CA ILE A 160 -13.47 -0.28 -4.73
C ILE A 160 -14.31 0.20 -5.91
N GLU A 161 -13.76 0.11 -7.13
CA GLU A 161 -14.48 0.53 -8.34
C GLU A 161 -15.46 -0.55 -8.82
N GLY A 162 -15.18 -1.81 -8.53
CA GLY A 162 -16.05 -2.95 -8.80
C GLY A 162 -16.96 -3.34 -7.65
N THR A 163 -17.20 -4.63 -7.53
CA THR A 163 -18.07 -5.28 -6.54
C THR A 163 -17.25 -6.11 -5.55
N ALA A 164 -17.68 -6.15 -4.30
CA ALA A 164 -17.12 -7.01 -3.27
C ALA A 164 -17.99 -8.26 -3.11
N PHE A 165 -17.38 -9.44 -3.28
CA PHE A 165 -18.04 -10.75 -3.16
C PHE A 165 -17.50 -11.49 -1.95
N SER A 166 -18.35 -11.85 -1.01
CA SER A 166 -18.00 -12.64 0.19
C SER A 166 -16.70 -12.16 0.86
N ALA A 167 -16.52 -10.84 0.94
CA ALA A 167 -15.28 -10.19 1.34
C ALA A 167 -15.40 -9.58 2.74
N SER A 168 -14.24 -9.42 3.41
CA SER A 168 -14.15 -8.70 4.69
C SER A 168 -13.41 -7.38 4.50
N ILE A 169 -14.08 -6.24 4.71
CA ILE A 169 -13.53 -4.91 4.49
C ILE A 169 -13.59 -4.10 5.78
N ASN A 170 -12.41 -3.67 6.25
CA ASN A 170 -12.29 -2.84 7.45
C ASN A 170 -11.54 -1.55 7.10
N ALA A 171 -12.07 -0.40 7.49
CA ALA A 171 -11.45 0.91 7.25
C ALA A 171 -11.55 1.83 8.48
N GLY A 172 -10.44 2.47 8.81
CA GLY A 172 -10.40 3.54 9.81
C GLY A 172 -10.96 4.89 9.32
N GLY A 173 -11.29 5.01 8.03
CA GLY A 173 -11.93 6.16 7.38
C GLY A 173 -13.18 5.73 6.63
N ASN A 174 -13.40 6.28 5.44
CA ASN A 174 -14.58 6.02 4.62
C ASN A 174 -14.43 4.79 3.73
N ILE A 175 -15.55 4.13 3.42
CA ILE A 175 -15.61 3.04 2.43
C ILE A 175 -16.51 3.46 1.27
N ILE A 176 -15.99 3.36 0.05
CA ILE A 176 -16.72 3.63 -1.18
C ILE A 176 -16.61 2.41 -2.09
N ILE A 177 -17.74 1.79 -2.43
CA ILE A 177 -17.84 0.68 -3.37
C ILE A 177 -18.78 1.12 -4.50
N ASN A 178 -18.23 1.37 -5.69
CA ASN A 178 -19.03 1.88 -6.82
C ASN A 178 -20.00 0.82 -7.36
N GLY A 179 -19.60 -0.46 -7.34
CA GLY A 179 -20.48 -1.60 -7.61
C GLY A 179 -21.31 -1.99 -6.40
N GLY A 180 -21.39 -3.26 -6.10
CA GLY A 180 -22.16 -3.81 -4.99
C GLY A 180 -21.31 -4.43 -3.89
N ALA A 181 -21.98 -4.75 -2.78
CA ALA A 181 -21.45 -5.64 -1.76
C ALA A 181 -22.42 -6.82 -1.60
N ILE A 182 -21.93 -8.02 -1.83
CA ILE A 182 -22.71 -9.25 -1.81
C ILE A 182 -22.09 -10.22 -0.82
N ASN A 183 -22.87 -10.75 0.11
CA ASN A 183 -22.45 -11.70 1.14
C ASN A 183 -21.22 -11.23 1.95
N SER A 184 -21.02 -9.91 2.08
CA SER A 184 -19.79 -9.32 2.59
C SER A 184 -19.94 -8.79 4.01
N GLN A 185 -18.81 -8.60 4.69
CA GLN A 185 -18.75 -7.97 6.00
C GLN A 185 -17.97 -6.66 5.89
N ILE A 186 -18.58 -5.55 6.31
CA ILE A 186 -18.03 -4.19 6.21
C ILE A 186 -18.01 -3.55 7.59
N ASP A 187 -16.85 -3.11 8.03
CA ASP A 187 -16.65 -2.37 9.28
C ASP A 187 -15.92 -1.06 8.98
N CYS A 188 -16.50 0.08 9.38
CA CYS A 188 -16.06 1.40 8.97
C CYS A 188 -16.17 2.41 10.12
N GLU A 189 -15.07 3.13 10.38
CA GLU A 189 -15.07 4.23 11.35
C GLU A 189 -15.67 5.53 10.80
N GLY A 190 -15.83 5.64 9.48
CA GLY A 190 -16.39 6.78 8.76
C GLY A 190 -17.71 6.47 8.07
N ASP A 191 -17.91 7.07 6.91
CA ASP A 191 -19.08 6.89 6.06
C ASP A 191 -18.91 5.71 5.10
N VAL A 192 -20.03 5.05 4.79
CA VAL A 192 -20.08 3.95 3.80
C VAL A 192 -20.99 4.35 2.65
N SER A 193 -20.50 4.27 1.43
CA SER A 193 -21.27 4.50 0.20
C SER A 193 -21.09 3.31 -0.73
N ILE A 194 -22.18 2.61 -1.06
CA ILE A 194 -22.18 1.39 -1.86
C ILE A 194 -23.24 1.53 -2.96
N GLY A 195 -22.96 1.01 -4.17
CA GLY A 195 -23.93 1.02 -5.25
C GLY A 195 -25.19 0.24 -4.88
N PHE A 196 -25.04 -1.03 -4.49
CA PHE A 196 -26.12 -1.87 -3.95
C PHE A 196 -25.58 -2.87 -2.93
N CYS A 197 -26.43 -3.30 -2.01
CA CYS A 197 -26.07 -4.26 -0.97
C CYS A 197 -27.03 -5.46 -0.97
N GLU A 198 -26.45 -6.66 -0.87
CA GLU A 198 -27.22 -7.91 -0.76
C GLU A 198 -26.56 -8.84 0.27
N ASN A 199 -27.37 -9.39 1.20
CA ASN A 199 -26.91 -10.32 2.24
C ASN A 199 -25.64 -9.84 2.99
N THR A 200 -25.50 -8.54 3.19
CA THR A 200 -24.25 -7.92 3.68
C THR A 200 -24.46 -7.37 5.08
N THR A 201 -23.45 -7.60 5.93
CA THR A 201 -23.40 -7.00 7.27
C THR A 201 -22.55 -5.74 7.24
N ILE A 202 -23.11 -4.60 7.67
CA ILE A 202 -22.43 -3.30 7.67
C ILE A 202 -22.46 -2.70 9.07
N LYS A 203 -21.28 -2.32 9.58
CA LYS A 203 -21.13 -1.52 10.78
C LYS A 203 -20.39 -0.23 10.43
N ALA A 204 -21.01 0.93 10.71
CA ALA A 204 -20.42 2.22 10.39
C ALA A 204 -20.61 3.22 11.54
N LYS A 205 -19.58 4.01 11.84
CA LYS A 205 -19.72 5.15 12.76
C LYS A 205 -20.31 6.39 12.08
N GLY A 206 -20.20 6.48 10.76
CA GLY A 206 -20.81 7.53 9.95
C GLY A 206 -22.18 7.14 9.38
N LYS A 207 -22.54 7.76 8.26
CA LYS A 207 -23.74 7.45 7.48
C LYS A 207 -23.51 6.24 6.59
N VAL A 208 -24.58 5.55 6.23
CA VAL A 208 -24.58 4.45 5.25
C VAL A 208 -25.51 4.79 4.10
N GLU A 209 -24.99 4.76 2.88
CA GLU A 209 -25.75 5.06 1.68
C GLU A 209 -25.63 3.91 0.67
N SER A 210 -26.77 3.50 0.09
CA SER A 210 -26.82 2.54 -1.03
C SER A 210 -28.09 2.78 -1.87
N ALA A 211 -28.11 2.37 -3.12
CA ALA A 211 -29.33 2.40 -3.91
C ALA A 211 -30.34 1.34 -3.46
N GLN A 212 -29.84 0.21 -2.97
CA GLN A 212 -30.66 -0.92 -2.52
C GLN A 212 -30.02 -1.63 -1.33
N PHE A 213 -30.82 -2.00 -0.35
CA PHE A 213 -30.49 -2.90 0.74
C PHE A 213 -31.41 -4.11 0.66
N ALA A 214 -30.88 -5.27 0.28
CA ALA A 214 -31.59 -6.53 0.21
C ALA A 214 -31.03 -7.52 1.24
N PHE A 215 -31.83 -7.88 2.23
CA PHE A 215 -31.48 -8.84 3.29
C PHE A 215 -30.20 -8.47 4.06
N CYS A 216 -29.96 -7.18 4.25
CA CYS A 216 -28.77 -6.67 4.91
C CYS A 216 -28.98 -6.50 6.42
N ASP A 217 -27.89 -6.70 7.19
CA ASP A 217 -27.82 -6.34 8.61
C ASP A 217 -26.95 -5.09 8.77
N VAL A 218 -27.57 -3.93 8.97
CA VAL A 218 -26.87 -2.65 9.00
C VAL A 218 -27.01 -1.99 10.36
N PHE A 219 -25.89 -1.60 10.94
CA PHE A 219 -25.82 -0.76 12.12
C PHE A 219 -24.98 0.48 11.83
N CYS A 220 -25.55 1.68 11.98
CA CYS A 220 -24.80 2.92 11.83
C CYS A 220 -25.17 3.98 12.88
N TYR A 221 -24.19 4.81 13.24
CA TYR A 221 -24.41 5.96 14.12
C TYR A 221 -24.92 7.19 13.36
N GLY A 222 -24.70 7.25 12.06
CA GLY A 222 -25.19 8.30 11.17
C GLY A 222 -26.58 8.04 10.63
N GLU A 223 -26.85 8.58 9.46
CA GLU A 223 -28.08 8.38 8.69
C GLU A 223 -27.96 7.15 7.80
N LEU A 224 -29.08 6.49 7.53
CA LEU A 224 -29.19 5.42 6.57
C LEU A 224 -30.03 5.91 5.37
N ILE A 225 -29.43 5.88 4.18
CA ILE A 225 -30.05 6.45 2.98
C ILE A 225 -30.10 5.41 1.87
N ALA A 226 -31.30 4.97 1.51
CA ALA A 226 -31.53 4.26 0.27
C ALA A 226 -31.71 5.31 -0.85
N LYS A 227 -30.68 5.46 -1.72
CA LYS A 227 -30.55 6.53 -2.71
C LYS A 227 -31.48 6.33 -3.91
N GLY A 228 -31.89 7.47 -4.51
CA GLY A 228 -32.55 7.54 -5.81
C GLY A 228 -34.06 7.40 -5.75
N ARG A 229 -34.67 7.46 -6.93
CA ARG A 229 -36.14 7.45 -7.11
C ARG A 229 -36.81 6.16 -6.60
N THR A 230 -36.04 5.07 -6.56
CA THR A 230 -36.45 3.72 -6.18
C THR A 230 -35.53 3.15 -5.10
N GLY A 231 -34.98 4.01 -4.23
CA GLY A 231 -34.17 3.54 -3.10
C GLY A 231 -34.95 2.52 -2.29
N VAL A 232 -34.52 1.25 -2.33
CA VAL A 232 -35.30 0.12 -1.83
C VAL A 232 -34.63 -0.51 -0.62
N ILE A 233 -35.41 -0.79 0.39
CA ILE A 233 -35.03 -1.60 1.55
C ILE A 233 -35.94 -2.83 1.58
N THR A 234 -35.40 -4.03 1.43
CA THR A 234 -36.15 -5.27 1.42
C THR A 234 -35.52 -6.30 2.36
N GLY A 235 -36.22 -6.73 3.36
CA GLY A 235 -35.74 -7.70 4.35
C GLY A 235 -34.57 -7.21 5.18
N GLY A 236 -34.00 -8.09 6.00
CA GLY A 236 -32.86 -7.79 6.85
C GLY A 236 -33.20 -6.97 8.11
N LYS A 237 -32.17 -6.44 8.77
CA LYS A 237 -32.27 -5.62 9.98
C LYS A 237 -31.44 -4.36 9.83
N LEU A 238 -32.09 -3.20 9.81
CA LEU A 238 -31.43 -1.92 9.69
C LEU A 238 -31.64 -1.08 10.94
N THR A 239 -30.53 -0.69 11.56
CA THR A 239 -30.54 0.13 12.79
C THR A 239 -29.64 1.34 12.57
N CYS A 240 -30.15 2.54 12.72
CA CYS A 240 -29.38 3.77 12.71
C CYS A 240 -29.74 4.65 13.90
N MET A 241 -28.82 5.54 14.29
CA MET A 241 -29.02 6.46 15.40
C MET A 241 -29.65 7.79 14.99
N LYS A 242 -29.77 8.03 13.68
CA LYS A 242 -30.41 9.21 13.10
C LYS A 242 -31.58 8.81 12.19
N ASN A 243 -31.69 9.43 11.03
CA ASN A 243 -32.80 9.24 10.11
C ASN A 243 -32.59 8.07 9.17
N VAL A 244 -33.67 7.38 8.80
CA VAL A 244 -33.73 6.46 7.65
C VAL A 244 -34.50 7.16 6.55
N THR A 245 -33.90 7.21 5.36
CA THR A 245 -34.53 7.73 4.14
C THR A 245 -34.55 6.64 3.08
N ALA A 246 -35.74 6.31 2.59
CA ALA A 246 -35.93 5.32 1.53
C ALA A 246 -37.13 5.69 0.66
N GLY A 247 -37.08 5.31 -0.63
CA GLY A 247 -38.23 5.43 -1.53
C GLY A 247 -39.28 4.32 -1.28
N ILE A 248 -38.81 3.10 -1.05
CA ILE A 248 -39.64 1.92 -0.83
C ILE A 248 -39.07 1.12 0.35
N ILE A 249 -39.94 0.74 1.29
CA ILE A 249 -39.60 -0.15 2.41
C ILE A 249 -40.52 -1.38 2.35
N GLY A 250 -39.90 -2.55 2.28
CA GLY A 250 -40.59 -3.82 2.13
C GLY A 250 -40.86 -4.22 0.68
N SER A 251 -41.48 -5.36 0.51
CA SER A 251 -41.99 -5.87 -0.76
C SER A 251 -43.27 -6.69 -0.49
N GLU A 252 -44.01 -7.06 -1.53
CA GLU A 252 -45.21 -7.91 -1.39
C GLU A 252 -44.99 -9.24 -0.64
N LYS A 253 -43.72 -9.71 -0.61
CA LYS A 253 -43.32 -10.96 0.07
C LYS A 253 -42.56 -10.73 1.38
N TYR A 254 -41.94 -9.57 1.54
CA TYR A 254 -41.05 -9.29 2.69
C TYR A 254 -41.26 -7.86 3.18
N THR A 255 -41.92 -7.74 4.31
CA THR A 255 -42.13 -6.50 5.07
C THR A 255 -41.33 -6.51 6.33
#